data_8598ffd6bd2366153d3c677bbf107971
#
_entry.id   8598ffd6bd2366153d3c677bbf107971
#
_cell.length_a   1.000
_cell.length_b   1.000
_cell.length_c   1.000
_cell.angle_alpha   90.00
_cell.angle_beta   90.00
_cell.angle_gamma   90.00
#
_symmetry.space_group_name_H-M   'P 1'
#
loop_
_entity.id
_entity.type
_entity.pdbx_description
1 polymer ?
#
loop_
_entity_poly.entity_id
_entity_poly.type
_entity_poly.pdbx_seq_one_letter_code
_entity_poly.pdbx_strand_id
1 'polypeptide(L)'
;MNISGNTILITGGGTGIGRALAEALHARGNQIIITGRREDVLKDVAAANPGMAWAALDVADPAAVAAFGEQVVRDHPALNAVILNAGIMKVEDLKARPFDFATVEATIATNLLGPIRLTAALLPHLQAQPAATIMTVTSGLAFIPLAATPTYNATKAAIHSWTESLRHQLRDTAVEVLELAPPGVATDLMPGHAENPASMPLADYTAEVIGLIESGDTPRGEILVERVKPLRFAEANGYAAVFEMLNG
;
A
#
# COMPACT_ATOMS: atom_id res chain seq x y z
N MET A 1 -12.82 -8.60 0.86
CA MET A 1 -12.14 -9.26 -0.30
C MET A 1 -12.12 -10.77 -0.08
N ASN A 2 -12.50 -11.59 -1.08
CA ASN A 2 -12.27 -13.03 -1.01
C ASN A 2 -10.76 -13.31 -1.03
N ILE A 3 -10.32 -14.33 -0.28
CA ILE A 3 -8.88 -14.65 -0.19
C ILE A 3 -8.33 -15.37 -1.42
N SER A 4 -9.19 -15.91 -2.28
CA SER A 4 -8.82 -16.67 -3.48
C SER A 4 -9.76 -16.38 -4.65
N GLY A 5 -9.33 -16.76 -5.87
CA GLY A 5 -10.13 -16.66 -7.10
C GLY A 5 -10.20 -15.24 -7.70
N ASN A 6 -9.33 -14.34 -7.27
CA ASN A 6 -9.26 -12.98 -7.81
C ASN A 6 -8.14 -12.84 -8.85
N THR A 7 -8.26 -11.80 -9.65
CA THR A 7 -7.14 -11.22 -10.41
C THR A 7 -6.76 -9.91 -9.73
N ILE A 8 -5.55 -9.86 -9.14
CA ILE A 8 -5.12 -8.79 -8.24
C ILE A 8 -3.91 -8.05 -8.82
N LEU A 9 -4.04 -6.74 -8.97
CA LEU A 9 -2.92 -5.84 -9.28
C LEU A 9 -2.29 -5.35 -7.97
N ILE A 10 -0.97 -5.47 -7.83
CA ILE A 10 -0.22 -5.00 -6.65
C ILE A 10 0.88 -4.06 -7.09
N THR A 11 0.76 -2.77 -6.73
CA THR A 11 1.82 -1.80 -7.01
C THR A 11 2.94 -1.90 -5.98
N GLY A 12 4.20 -1.75 -6.44
CA GLY A 12 5.36 -1.99 -5.57
C GLY A 12 5.53 -3.46 -5.19
N GLY A 13 5.06 -4.38 -6.04
CA GLY A 13 5.06 -5.82 -5.79
C GLY A 13 6.41 -6.53 -5.93
N GLY A 14 7.50 -5.79 -6.24
CA GLY A 14 8.83 -6.39 -6.40
C GLY A 14 9.60 -6.60 -5.09
N THR A 15 9.27 -5.88 -4.03
CA THR A 15 10.01 -5.94 -2.74
C THR A 15 9.09 -5.72 -1.54
N GLY A 16 9.62 -5.99 -0.34
CA GLY A 16 8.97 -5.68 0.94
C GLY A 16 7.54 -6.22 1.07
N ILE A 17 6.66 -5.42 1.65
CA ILE A 17 5.26 -5.79 1.91
C ILE A 17 4.53 -6.18 0.62
N GLY A 18 4.72 -5.41 -0.46
CA GLY A 18 4.05 -5.68 -1.73
C GLY A 18 4.40 -7.05 -2.32
N ARG A 19 5.70 -7.43 -2.29
CA ARG A 19 6.14 -8.75 -2.73
C ARG A 19 5.60 -9.87 -1.82
N ALA A 20 5.69 -9.69 -0.50
CA ALA A 20 5.23 -10.70 0.44
C ALA A 20 3.71 -10.95 0.32
N LEU A 21 2.91 -9.91 0.14
CA LEU A 21 1.47 -10.05 -0.13
C LEU A 21 1.20 -10.71 -1.49
N ALA A 22 1.98 -10.34 -2.54
CA ALA A 22 1.85 -10.94 -3.87
C ALA A 22 2.08 -12.45 -3.83
N GLU A 23 3.17 -12.89 -3.20
CA GLU A 23 3.52 -14.31 -3.05
C GLU A 23 2.48 -15.06 -2.20
N ALA A 24 2.06 -14.47 -1.07
CA ALA A 24 1.07 -15.09 -0.17
C ALA A 24 -0.32 -15.24 -0.80
N LEU A 25 -0.77 -14.24 -1.57
CA LEU A 25 -2.04 -14.29 -2.28
C LEU A 25 -1.97 -15.18 -3.52
N HIS A 26 -0.83 -15.22 -4.22
CA HIS A 26 -0.59 -16.14 -5.34
C HIS A 26 -0.68 -17.61 -4.89
N ALA A 27 -0.04 -17.95 -3.77
CA ALA A 27 -0.10 -19.29 -3.19
C ALA A 27 -1.53 -19.75 -2.81
N ARG A 28 -2.48 -18.81 -2.70
CA ARG A 28 -3.91 -19.06 -2.43
C ARG A 28 -4.78 -19.13 -3.68
N GLY A 29 -4.15 -19.20 -4.87
CA GLY A 29 -4.87 -19.40 -6.14
C GLY A 29 -5.44 -18.11 -6.74
N ASN A 30 -4.87 -16.96 -6.41
CA ASN A 30 -5.16 -15.72 -7.13
C ASN A 30 -4.21 -15.54 -8.33
N GLN A 31 -4.73 -14.93 -9.39
CA GLN A 31 -3.91 -14.40 -10.47
C GLN A 31 -3.30 -13.08 -10.02
N ILE A 32 -1.99 -12.99 -9.96
CA ILE A 32 -1.30 -11.79 -9.48
C ILE A 32 -0.60 -11.06 -10.63
N ILE A 33 -0.73 -9.73 -10.62
CA ILE A 33 -0.01 -8.81 -11.50
C ILE A 33 0.78 -7.87 -10.59
N ILE A 34 2.10 -7.91 -10.64
CA ILE A 34 2.96 -7.01 -9.86
C ILE A 34 3.47 -5.87 -10.72
N THR A 35 3.56 -4.66 -10.15
CA THR A 35 4.20 -3.53 -10.82
C THR A 35 5.23 -2.83 -9.95
N GLY A 36 6.13 -2.12 -10.61
CA GLY A 36 7.19 -1.32 -9.99
C GLY A 36 8.13 -0.75 -11.05
N ARG A 37 9.16 -0.01 -10.61
CA ARG A 37 10.10 0.66 -11.52
C ARG A 37 11.26 -0.22 -11.98
N ARG A 38 11.63 -1.25 -11.20
CA ARG A 38 12.79 -2.11 -11.45
C ARG A 38 12.33 -3.40 -12.15
N GLU A 39 12.49 -3.44 -13.46
CA GLU A 39 12.05 -4.57 -14.28
C GLU A 39 12.76 -5.89 -13.94
N ASP A 40 14.06 -5.83 -13.66
CA ASP A 40 14.87 -6.98 -13.25
C ASP A 40 14.30 -7.65 -12.01
N VAL A 41 14.00 -6.86 -10.97
CA VAL A 41 13.39 -7.35 -9.73
C VAL A 41 12.01 -7.97 -9.97
N LEU A 42 11.18 -7.34 -10.81
CA LEU A 42 9.84 -7.86 -11.13
C LEU A 42 9.92 -9.18 -11.91
N LYS A 43 10.86 -9.28 -12.86
CA LYS A 43 11.12 -10.50 -13.63
C LYS A 43 11.54 -11.66 -12.71
N ASP A 44 12.43 -11.38 -11.76
CA ASP A 44 12.90 -12.39 -10.80
C ASP A 44 11.77 -12.90 -9.92
N VAL A 45 10.92 -11.99 -9.41
CA VAL A 45 9.74 -12.38 -8.61
C VAL A 45 8.75 -13.20 -9.43
N ALA A 46 8.45 -12.80 -10.66
CA ALA A 46 7.54 -13.52 -11.53
C ALA A 46 8.10 -14.90 -11.93
N ALA A 47 9.40 -15.00 -12.20
CA ALA A 47 10.06 -16.27 -12.51
C ALA A 47 10.04 -17.26 -11.33
N ALA A 48 10.13 -16.75 -10.09
CA ALA A 48 10.03 -17.56 -8.88
C ALA A 48 8.58 -17.99 -8.56
N ASN A 49 7.57 -17.36 -9.19
CA ASN A 49 6.14 -17.59 -8.95
C ASN A 49 5.42 -17.86 -10.30
N PRO A 50 5.47 -19.08 -10.85
CA PRO A 50 4.90 -19.39 -12.15
C PRO A 50 3.43 -18.98 -12.29
N GLY A 51 3.11 -18.23 -13.35
CA GLY A 51 1.79 -17.68 -13.60
C GLY A 51 1.58 -16.26 -13.04
N MET A 52 2.51 -15.71 -12.26
CA MET A 52 2.48 -14.31 -11.84
C MET A 52 2.88 -13.40 -13.01
N ALA A 53 2.04 -12.42 -13.34
CA ALA A 53 2.34 -11.40 -14.34
C ALA A 53 3.09 -10.21 -13.72
N TRP A 54 3.81 -9.47 -14.56
CA TRP A 54 4.48 -8.24 -14.14
C TRP A 54 4.46 -7.18 -15.23
N ALA A 55 4.55 -5.90 -14.82
CA ALA A 55 4.74 -4.77 -15.74
C ALA A 55 5.56 -3.66 -15.07
N ALA A 56 6.41 -2.99 -15.85
CA ALA A 56 7.09 -1.79 -15.38
C ALA A 56 6.08 -0.62 -15.27
N LEU A 57 6.04 0.04 -14.11
CA LEU A 57 5.20 1.21 -13.89
C LEU A 57 5.85 2.12 -12.85
N ASP A 58 6.05 3.39 -13.21
CA ASP A 58 6.25 4.46 -12.25
C ASP A 58 4.90 5.12 -11.95
N VAL A 59 4.37 4.90 -10.75
CA VAL A 59 3.09 5.47 -10.32
C VAL A 59 3.13 6.99 -10.15
N ALA A 60 4.33 7.60 -10.13
CA ALA A 60 4.50 9.05 -10.10
C ALA A 60 4.26 9.71 -11.46
N ASP A 61 4.42 8.96 -12.57
CA ASP A 61 4.19 9.45 -13.92
C ASP A 61 2.70 9.34 -14.32
N PRO A 62 1.99 10.47 -14.50
CA PRO A 62 0.57 10.46 -14.82
C PRO A 62 0.27 9.85 -16.20
N ALA A 63 1.16 10.02 -17.19
CA ALA A 63 0.97 9.48 -18.53
C ALA A 63 1.16 7.95 -18.53
N ALA A 64 2.19 7.46 -17.81
CA ALA A 64 2.42 6.03 -17.65
C ALA A 64 1.23 5.36 -16.92
N VAL A 65 0.70 5.98 -15.87
CA VAL A 65 -0.47 5.45 -15.14
C VAL A 65 -1.71 5.36 -16.03
N ALA A 66 -1.99 6.40 -16.82
CA ALA A 66 -3.14 6.39 -17.73
C ALA A 66 -3.01 5.27 -18.78
N ALA A 67 -1.87 5.19 -19.47
CA ALA A 67 -1.62 4.17 -20.48
C ALA A 67 -1.65 2.74 -19.91
N PHE A 68 -1.05 2.55 -18.71
CA PHE A 68 -1.06 1.27 -18.02
C PHE A 68 -2.47 0.86 -17.59
N GLY A 69 -3.30 1.80 -17.10
CA GLY A 69 -4.67 1.51 -16.71
C GLY A 69 -5.50 0.93 -17.86
N GLU A 70 -5.38 1.51 -19.07
CA GLU A 70 -6.01 0.98 -20.26
C GLU A 70 -5.46 -0.37 -20.69
N GLN A 71 -4.15 -0.54 -20.62
CA GLN A 71 -3.48 -1.79 -21.02
C GLN A 71 -3.86 -2.93 -20.09
N VAL A 72 -3.74 -2.75 -18.77
CA VAL A 72 -3.95 -3.85 -17.80
C VAL A 72 -5.39 -4.37 -17.83
N VAL A 73 -6.36 -3.50 -18.10
CA VAL A 73 -7.77 -3.89 -18.25
C VAL A 73 -8.00 -4.71 -19.53
N ARG A 74 -7.31 -4.36 -20.64
CA ARG A 74 -7.38 -5.15 -21.88
C ARG A 74 -6.74 -6.53 -21.72
N ASP A 75 -5.57 -6.57 -21.10
CA ASP A 75 -4.77 -7.80 -20.97
C ASP A 75 -5.31 -8.74 -19.88
N HIS A 76 -5.96 -8.16 -18.85
CA HIS A 76 -6.53 -8.87 -17.71
C HIS A 76 -7.98 -8.46 -17.43
N PRO A 77 -8.94 -8.82 -18.31
CA PRO A 77 -10.34 -8.39 -18.17
C PRO A 77 -11.04 -8.90 -16.91
N ALA A 78 -10.48 -9.91 -16.24
CA ALA A 78 -10.94 -10.41 -14.94
C ALA A 78 -10.35 -9.64 -13.74
N LEU A 79 -9.57 -8.57 -13.97
CA LEU A 79 -9.02 -7.75 -12.88
C LEU A 79 -10.14 -7.24 -11.99
N ASN A 80 -10.17 -7.69 -10.73
CA ASN A 80 -11.20 -7.33 -9.77
C ASN A 80 -10.65 -6.85 -8.43
N ALA A 81 -9.33 -6.80 -8.25
CA ALA A 81 -8.74 -6.23 -7.05
C ALA A 81 -7.48 -5.42 -7.35
N VAL A 82 -7.27 -4.33 -6.60
CA VAL A 82 -6.04 -3.55 -6.66
C VAL A 82 -5.52 -3.25 -5.25
N ILE A 83 -4.23 -3.52 -5.02
CA ILE A 83 -3.50 -3.17 -3.80
C ILE A 83 -2.54 -2.04 -4.12
N LEU A 84 -2.86 -0.84 -3.64
CA LEU A 84 -2.13 0.40 -3.85
C LEU A 84 -1.02 0.51 -2.79
N ASN A 85 0.06 -0.27 -2.99
CA ASN A 85 1.14 -0.43 -2.01
C ASN A 85 2.39 0.39 -2.33
N ALA A 86 2.64 0.74 -3.60
CA ALA A 86 3.85 1.48 -3.98
C ALA A 86 4.02 2.75 -3.13
N GLY A 87 5.21 2.94 -2.59
CA GLY A 87 5.53 4.10 -1.77
C GLY A 87 7.02 4.26 -1.55
N ILE A 88 7.42 5.46 -1.20
CA ILE A 88 8.79 5.82 -0.79
C ILE A 88 8.75 6.53 0.56
N MET A 89 9.81 6.37 1.34
CA MET A 89 10.00 7.03 2.63
C MET A 89 11.44 7.54 2.71
N LYS A 90 11.61 8.79 3.10
CA LYS A 90 12.92 9.44 3.23
C LYS A 90 12.97 10.21 4.54
N VAL A 91 14.15 10.25 5.14
CA VAL A 91 14.44 11.17 6.24
C VAL A 91 14.58 12.58 5.66
N GLU A 92 13.98 13.56 6.33
CA GLU A 92 14.01 14.98 5.93
C GLU A 92 14.50 15.84 7.10
N ASP A 93 15.44 16.75 6.83
CA ASP A 93 15.82 17.79 7.77
C ASP A 93 15.18 19.12 7.37
N LEU A 94 14.11 19.51 8.03
CA LEU A 94 13.38 20.75 7.75
C LEU A 94 14.22 22.02 8.07
N LYS A 95 15.36 21.89 8.76
CA LYS A 95 16.30 22.97 9.05
C LYS A 95 17.41 23.10 8.00
N ALA A 96 17.57 22.08 7.13
CA ALA A 96 18.60 22.08 6.09
C ALA A 96 18.48 23.28 5.13
N ARG A 97 19.62 23.76 4.66
CA ARG A 97 19.69 24.82 3.66
C ARG A 97 20.77 24.48 2.62
N PRO A 98 20.41 24.28 1.33
CA PRO A 98 19.06 24.39 0.76
C PRO A 98 18.13 23.26 1.25
N PHE A 99 16.83 23.52 1.26
CA PHE A 99 15.83 22.51 1.58
C PHE A 99 15.56 21.59 0.36
N ASP A 100 15.42 20.30 0.58
CA ASP A 100 15.23 19.31 -0.50
C ASP A 100 13.76 19.17 -0.92
N PHE A 101 13.27 20.09 -1.73
CA PHE A 101 11.92 20.02 -2.31
C PHE A 101 11.73 18.84 -3.27
N ALA A 102 12.80 18.36 -3.91
CA ALA A 102 12.68 17.24 -4.85
C ALA A 102 12.23 15.94 -4.13
N THR A 103 12.74 15.70 -2.93
CA THR A 103 12.27 14.60 -2.07
C THR A 103 10.80 14.77 -1.67
N VAL A 104 10.37 15.98 -1.30
CA VAL A 104 8.98 16.27 -0.95
C VAL A 104 8.04 15.98 -2.13
N GLU A 105 8.33 16.55 -3.30
CA GLU A 105 7.52 16.38 -4.52
C GLU A 105 7.45 14.92 -4.95
N ALA A 106 8.59 14.21 -4.95
CA ALA A 106 8.63 12.78 -5.28
C ALA A 106 7.79 11.94 -4.32
N THR A 107 7.83 12.25 -3.02
CA THR A 107 7.05 11.55 -2.00
C THR A 107 5.55 11.78 -2.20
N ILE A 108 5.13 13.00 -2.46
CA ILE A 108 3.73 13.34 -2.73
C ILE A 108 3.25 12.68 -4.03
N ALA A 109 4.05 12.76 -5.11
CA ALA A 109 3.71 12.18 -6.40
C ALA A 109 3.53 10.67 -6.31
N THR A 110 4.43 9.97 -5.60
CA THR A 110 4.40 8.52 -5.45
C THR A 110 3.32 8.05 -4.48
N ASN A 111 3.30 8.60 -3.25
CA ASN A 111 2.51 8.04 -2.15
C ASN A 111 1.05 8.52 -2.14
N LEU A 112 0.76 9.67 -2.75
CA LEU A 112 -0.58 10.27 -2.75
C LEU A 112 -1.17 10.33 -4.16
N LEU A 113 -0.52 11.02 -5.09
CA LEU A 113 -1.08 11.19 -6.42
C LEU A 113 -1.09 9.89 -7.23
N GLY A 114 -0.09 9.01 -7.06
CA GLY A 114 -0.04 7.71 -7.72
C GLY A 114 -1.25 6.84 -7.44
N PRO A 115 -1.58 6.52 -6.18
CA PRO A 115 -2.78 5.77 -5.80
C PRO A 115 -4.08 6.39 -6.31
N ILE A 116 -4.24 7.73 -6.21
CA ILE A 116 -5.43 8.44 -6.68
C ILE A 116 -5.59 8.30 -8.20
N ARG A 117 -4.50 8.53 -8.97
CA ARG A 117 -4.51 8.42 -10.43
C ARG A 117 -4.82 7.00 -10.90
N LEU A 118 -4.17 6.00 -10.29
CA LEU A 118 -4.39 4.61 -10.67
C LEU A 118 -5.81 4.15 -10.32
N THR A 119 -6.35 4.57 -9.17
CA THR A 119 -7.75 4.34 -8.85
C THR A 119 -8.67 4.96 -9.89
N ALA A 120 -8.46 6.22 -10.26
CA ALA A 120 -9.28 6.88 -11.27
C ALA A 120 -9.24 6.15 -12.62
N ALA A 121 -8.07 5.63 -13.03
CA ALA A 121 -7.91 4.87 -14.28
C ALA A 121 -8.63 3.50 -14.25
N LEU A 122 -8.66 2.83 -13.08
CA LEU A 122 -9.21 1.48 -12.96
C LEU A 122 -10.68 1.45 -12.50
N LEU A 123 -11.18 2.50 -11.86
CA LEU A 123 -12.49 2.51 -11.21
C LEU A 123 -13.65 2.15 -12.14
N PRO A 124 -13.74 2.65 -13.40
CA PRO A 124 -14.82 2.25 -14.30
C PRO A 124 -14.85 0.74 -14.56
N HIS A 125 -13.69 0.11 -14.71
CA HIS A 125 -13.57 -1.33 -14.90
C HIS A 125 -13.94 -2.10 -13.62
N LEU A 126 -13.44 -1.66 -12.46
CA LEU A 126 -13.73 -2.31 -11.17
C LEU A 126 -15.22 -2.23 -10.81
N GLN A 127 -15.90 -1.12 -11.13
CA GLN A 127 -17.35 -0.98 -10.92
C GLN A 127 -18.18 -1.89 -11.83
N ALA A 128 -17.63 -2.31 -12.97
CA ALA A 128 -18.30 -3.24 -13.88
C ALA A 128 -18.11 -4.71 -13.47
N GLN A 129 -17.25 -5.01 -12.50
CA GLN A 129 -17.06 -6.37 -11.99
C GLN A 129 -18.19 -6.75 -11.02
N PRO A 130 -18.58 -8.04 -10.94
CA PRO A 130 -19.61 -8.51 -10.01
C PRO A 130 -19.25 -8.25 -8.53
N ALA A 131 -17.96 -8.28 -8.22
CA ALA A 131 -17.37 -7.92 -6.93
C ALA A 131 -15.94 -7.43 -7.18
N ALA A 132 -15.58 -6.30 -6.59
CA ALA A 132 -14.23 -5.76 -6.70
C ALA A 132 -13.72 -5.22 -5.37
N THR A 133 -12.38 -5.08 -5.25
CA THR A 133 -11.75 -4.53 -4.04
C THR A 133 -10.68 -3.51 -4.43
N ILE A 134 -10.70 -2.36 -3.76
CA ILE A 134 -9.59 -1.41 -3.74
C ILE A 134 -9.00 -1.41 -2.34
N MET A 135 -7.71 -1.77 -2.22
CA MET A 135 -6.99 -1.75 -0.95
C MET A 135 -5.88 -0.71 -1.02
N THR A 136 -5.96 0.30 -0.15
CA THR A 136 -4.88 1.27 0.04
C THR A 136 -3.92 0.79 1.13
N VAL A 137 -2.62 1.05 0.96
CA VAL A 137 -1.62 0.80 2.00
C VAL A 137 -1.20 2.13 2.60
N THR A 138 -1.72 2.41 3.80
CA THR A 138 -1.38 3.59 4.59
C THR A 138 -0.17 3.33 5.51
N SER A 139 -0.25 3.64 6.77
CA SER A 139 0.78 3.39 7.79
C SER A 139 0.23 3.74 9.18
N GLY A 140 0.78 3.17 10.24
CA GLY A 140 0.62 3.71 11.59
C GLY A 140 1.02 5.18 11.71
N LEU A 141 1.96 5.62 10.84
CA LEU A 141 2.40 7.02 10.77
C LEU A 141 1.37 7.97 10.12
N ALA A 142 0.24 7.45 9.64
CA ALA A 142 -0.91 8.28 9.25
C ALA A 142 -1.62 8.88 10.48
N PHE A 143 -1.49 8.25 11.64
CA PHE A 143 -2.21 8.59 12.87
C PHE A 143 -1.32 9.27 13.90
N ILE A 144 -0.02 8.94 13.89
CA ILE A 144 0.97 9.58 14.76
C ILE A 144 2.29 9.72 13.98
N PRO A 145 2.80 10.96 13.79
CA PRO A 145 3.94 11.19 12.92
C PRO A 145 5.28 10.82 13.57
N LEU A 146 6.17 10.24 12.76
CA LEU A 146 7.59 10.15 13.04
C LEU A 146 8.25 11.46 12.57
N ALA A 147 8.83 12.24 13.48
CA ALA A 147 9.36 13.58 13.19
C ALA A 147 10.45 13.59 12.10
N ALA A 148 11.18 12.47 11.93
CA ALA A 148 12.22 12.32 10.92
C ALA A 148 11.68 12.21 9.47
N THR A 149 10.38 11.96 9.26
CA THR A 149 9.81 11.70 7.93
C THR A 149 8.51 12.48 7.68
N PRO A 150 8.53 13.82 7.81
CA PRO A 150 7.32 14.65 7.86
C PRO A 150 6.45 14.54 6.60
N THR A 151 7.04 14.57 5.40
CA THR A 151 6.27 14.47 4.15
C THR A 151 5.67 13.06 3.98
N TYR A 152 6.40 12.00 4.35
CA TYR A 152 5.85 10.64 4.32
C TYR A 152 4.60 10.55 5.20
N ASN A 153 4.68 10.99 6.46
CA ASN A 153 3.55 10.96 7.39
C ASN A 153 2.35 11.73 6.82
N ALA A 154 2.59 12.93 6.29
CA ALA A 154 1.55 13.76 5.68
C ALA A 154 0.87 13.04 4.50
N THR A 155 1.64 12.35 3.62
CA THR A 155 1.05 11.57 2.52
C THR A 155 0.23 10.38 3.02
N LYS A 156 0.65 9.72 4.11
CA LYS A 156 -0.08 8.59 4.68
C LYS A 156 -1.37 9.03 5.41
N ALA A 157 -1.34 10.17 6.09
CA ALA A 157 -2.55 10.78 6.65
C ALA A 157 -3.53 11.24 5.55
N ALA A 158 -3.01 11.82 4.46
CA ALA A 158 -3.82 12.25 3.33
C ALA A 158 -4.50 11.04 2.62
N ILE A 159 -3.76 9.93 2.39
CA ILE A 159 -4.35 8.75 1.74
C ILE A 159 -5.33 8.03 2.67
N HIS A 160 -5.14 8.03 3.99
CA HIS A 160 -6.13 7.57 4.96
C HIS A 160 -7.46 8.33 4.80
N SER A 161 -7.41 9.67 4.89
CA SER A 161 -8.60 10.51 4.73
C SER A 161 -9.27 10.32 3.37
N TRP A 162 -8.49 10.20 2.30
CA TRP A 162 -9.00 9.93 0.95
C TRP A 162 -9.67 8.55 0.86
N THR A 163 -9.11 7.53 1.51
CA THR A 163 -9.67 6.17 1.55
C THR A 163 -11.03 6.13 2.24
N GLU A 164 -11.20 6.85 3.35
CA GLU A 164 -12.50 6.97 4.03
C GLU A 164 -13.54 7.60 3.11
N SER A 165 -13.15 8.67 2.40
CA SER A 165 -14.03 9.35 1.43
C SER A 165 -14.39 8.44 0.26
N LEU A 166 -13.42 7.70 -0.30
CA LEU A 166 -13.64 6.75 -1.38
C LEU A 166 -14.59 5.63 -0.93
N ARG A 167 -14.38 5.06 0.25
CA ARG A 167 -15.23 4.02 0.83
C ARG A 167 -16.68 4.49 0.97
N HIS A 168 -16.87 5.74 1.43
CA HIS A 168 -18.20 6.30 1.54
C HIS A 168 -18.89 6.51 0.18
N GLN A 169 -18.15 7.01 -0.81
CA GLN A 169 -18.68 7.24 -2.17
C GLN A 169 -19.03 5.94 -2.89
N LEU A 170 -18.32 4.86 -2.64
CA LEU A 170 -18.53 3.56 -3.30
C LEU A 170 -19.45 2.60 -2.53
N ARG A 171 -19.99 2.98 -1.36
CA ARG A 171 -20.76 2.11 -0.47
C ARG A 171 -21.97 1.42 -1.11
N ASP A 172 -22.55 2.03 -2.16
CA ASP A 172 -23.71 1.52 -2.88
C ASP A 172 -23.32 0.81 -4.20
N THR A 173 -22.04 0.45 -4.35
CA THR A 173 -21.49 -0.27 -5.51
C THR A 173 -20.97 -1.65 -5.13
N ALA A 174 -20.56 -2.44 -6.10
CA ALA A 174 -19.91 -3.74 -5.88
C ALA A 174 -18.41 -3.63 -5.49
N VAL A 175 -17.89 -2.40 -5.28
CA VAL A 175 -16.48 -2.15 -4.96
C VAL A 175 -16.29 -1.99 -3.46
N GLU A 176 -15.66 -2.97 -2.83
CA GLU A 176 -15.21 -2.88 -1.44
C GLU A 176 -13.93 -2.05 -1.35
N VAL A 177 -13.85 -1.14 -0.36
CA VAL A 177 -12.66 -0.32 -0.12
C VAL A 177 -12.06 -0.66 1.24
N LEU A 178 -10.86 -1.24 1.21
CA LEU A 178 -10.08 -1.62 2.38
C LEU A 178 -8.88 -0.72 2.58
N GLU A 179 -8.45 -0.59 3.81
CA GLU A 179 -7.23 0.11 4.21
C GLU A 179 -6.33 -0.83 5.01
N LEU A 180 -5.13 -1.07 4.52
CA LEU A 180 -4.09 -1.77 5.25
C LEU A 180 -3.14 -0.73 5.88
N ALA A 181 -3.04 -0.72 7.21
CA ALA A 181 -2.17 0.22 7.94
C ALA A 181 -1.00 -0.54 8.60
N PRO A 182 0.19 -0.62 7.96
CA PRO A 182 1.35 -1.28 8.56
C PRO A 182 1.93 -0.53 9.75
N PRO A 183 2.47 -1.25 10.77
CA PRO A 183 3.46 -0.70 11.71
C PRO A 183 4.83 -0.53 11.02
N GLY A 184 5.90 -0.31 11.78
CA GLY A 184 7.26 -0.53 11.30
C GLY A 184 7.48 -2.01 11.00
N VAL A 185 7.70 -2.35 9.72
CA VAL A 185 7.92 -3.73 9.24
C VAL A 185 9.34 -3.85 8.69
N ALA A 186 10.05 -4.92 9.00
CA ALA A 186 11.43 -5.18 8.56
C ALA A 186 11.50 -5.33 7.04
N THR A 187 11.77 -4.24 6.35
CA THR A 187 11.87 -4.11 4.89
C THR A 187 12.91 -3.05 4.52
N ASP A 188 13.33 -3.03 3.24
CA ASP A 188 14.27 -2.04 2.70
C ASP A 188 13.60 -0.70 2.31
N LEU A 189 12.46 -0.35 2.91
CA LEU A 189 11.77 0.93 2.63
C LEU A 189 12.64 2.13 2.98
N MET A 190 13.42 2.02 4.07
CA MET A 190 14.46 2.96 4.47
C MET A 190 15.76 2.20 4.79
N PRO A 191 16.93 2.81 4.57
CA PRO A 191 18.21 2.22 5.00
C PRO A 191 18.20 1.84 6.48
N GLY A 192 18.64 0.61 6.81
CA GLY A 192 18.70 0.10 8.18
C GLY A 192 17.36 -0.29 8.81
N HIS A 193 16.24 -0.17 8.06
CA HIS A 193 14.92 -0.49 8.61
C HIS A 193 14.68 -2.01 8.70
N ALA A 194 15.30 -2.77 7.81
CA ALA A 194 15.23 -4.25 7.84
C ALA A 194 15.91 -4.84 9.08
N GLU A 195 17.02 -4.24 9.53
CA GLU A 195 17.81 -4.68 10.68
C GLU A 195 17.34 -4.09 12.02
N ASN A 196 16.38 -3.18 12.00
CA ASN A 196 15.87 -2.56 13.23
C ASN A 196 15.10 -3.58 14.08
N PRO A 197 15.57 -3.91 15.30
CA PRO A 197 14.91 -4.89 16.17
C PRO A 197 13.51 -4.46 16.63
N ALA A 198 13.19 -3.16 16.51
CA ALA A 198 11.85 -2.65 16.77
C ALA A 198 10.88 -2.87 15.59
N SER A 199 11.36 -3.25 14.40
CA SER A 199 10.50 -3.59 13.27
C SER A 199 9.85 -4.96 13.44
N MET A 200 8.61 -5.10 12.98
CA MET A 200 7.92 -6.39 12.93
C MET A 200 8.54 -7.25 11.82
N PRO A 201 8.88 -8.53 12.05
CA PRO A 201 9.33 -9.41 10.99
C PRO A 201 8.31 -9.47 9.84
N LEU A 202 8.80 -9.36 8.59
CA LEU A 202 7.92 -9.32 7.40
C LEU A 202 7.03 -10.56 7.27
N ALA A 203 7.56 -11.74 7.62
CA ALA A 203 6.81 -12.99 7.57
C ALA A 203 5.64 -13.00 8.58
N ASP A 204 5.86 -12.53 9.80
CA ASP A 204 4.84 -12.46 10.85
C ASP A 204 3.76 -11.45 10.46
N TYR A 205 4.19 -10.27 9.98
CA TYR A 205 3.28 -9.25 9.47
C TYR A 205 2.39 -9.80 8.34
N THR A 206 2.98 -10.47 7.36
CA THR A 206 2.25 -11.03 6.22
C THR A 206 1.26 -12.10 6.67
N ALA A 207 1.66 -12.98 7.56
CA ALA A 207 0.78 -14.03 8.10
C ALA A 207 -0.43 -13.45 8.83
N GLU A 208 -0.23 -12.42 9.66
CA GLU A 208 -1.32 -11.75 10.39
C GLU A 208 -2.26 -11.01 9.45
N VAL A 209 -1.74 -10.26 8.46
CA VAL A 209 -2.56 -9.58 7.44
C VAL A 209 -3.42 -10.57 6.66
N ILE A 210 -2.84 -11.67 6.21
CA ILE A 210 -3.58 -12.71 5.49
C ILE A 210 -4.67 -13.32 6.37
N GLY A 211 -4.37 -13.61 7.63
CA GLY A 211 -5.37 -14.12 8.58
C GLY A 211 -6.54 -13.16 8.80
N LEU A 212 -6.27 -11.85 8.88
CA LEU A 212 -7.31 -10.81 8.99
C LEU A 212 -8.18 -10.74 7.72
N ILE A 213 -7.58 -10.86 6.54
CA ILE A 213 -8.33 -10.92 5.27
C ILE A 213 -9.19 -12.19 5.21
N GLU A 214 -8.65 -13.35 5.58
CA GLU A 214 -9.35 -14.64 5.58
C GLU A 214 -10.56 -14.66 6.55
N SER A 215 -10.38 -14.10 7.73
CA SER A 215 -11.45 -14.03 8.74
C SER A 215 -12.53 -12.99 8.40
N GLY A 216 -12.21 -12.01 7.52
CA GLY A 216 -13.08 -10.86 7.28
C GLY A 216 -13.15 -9.88 8.46
N ASP A 217 -12.26 -10.01 9.46
CA ASP A 217 -12.18 -9.09 10.60
C ASP A 217 -11.52 -7.77 10.20
N THR A 218 -12.28 -6.97 9.46
CA THR A 218 -11.86 -5.67 8.95
C THR A 218 -12.84 -4.57 9.37
N PRO A 219 -12.95 -4.29 10.69
CA PRO A 219 -13.89 -3.30 11.19
C PRO A 219 -13.65 -1.94 10.51
N ARG A 220 -14.72 -1.31 10.04
CA ARG A 220 -14.68 -0.06 9.27
C ARG A 220 -13.84 -0.15 7.97
N GLY A 221 -13.57 -1.35 7.46
CA GLY A 221 -12.72 -1.59 6.29
C GLY A 221 -11.23 -1.41 6.56
N GLU A 222 -10.80 -1.44 7.82
CA GLU A 222 -9.40 -1.33 8.23
C GLU A 222 -8.81 -2.72 8.53
N ILE A 223 -7.64 -3.02 7.98
CA ILE A 223 -6.84 -4.22 8.29
C ILE A 223 -5.70 -3.76 9.21
N LEU A 224 -5.83 -4.09 10.50
CA LEU A 224 -4.94 -3.62 11.56
C LEU A 224 -4.32 -4.80 12.31
N VAL A 225 -3.05 -5.10 12.04
CA VAL A 225 -2.29 -6.03 12.85
C VAL A 225 -2.15 -5.49 14.29
N GLU A 226 -2.02 -6.38 15.29
CA GLU A 226 -1.98 -5.96 16.70
C GLU A 226 -0.94 -4.87 16.96
N ARG A 227 0.23 -4.97 16.32
CA ARG A 227 1.35 -4.05 16.53
C ARG A 227 1.09 -2.62 16.07
N VAL A 228 0.15 -2.38 15.17
CA VAL A 228 -0.18 -1.01 14.72
C VAL A 228 -1.25 -0.34 15.59
N LYS A 229 -2.03 -1.10 16.33
CA LYS A 229 -3.18 -0.58 17.11
C LYS A 229 -2.81 0.53 18.10
N PRO A 230 -1.66 0.48 18.82
CA PRO A 230 -1.25 1.60 19.67
C PRO A 230 -1.08 2.93 18.89
N LEU A 231 -0.56 2.88 17.67
CA LEU A 231 -0.42 4.06 16.81
C LEU A 231 -1.78 4.50 16.25
N ARG A 232 -2.59 3.54 15.76
CA ARG A 232 -3.91 3.81 15.19
C ARG A 232 -4.85 4.48 16.19
N PHE A 233 -4.77 4.11 17.45
CA PHE A 233 -5.64 4.59 18.52
C PHE A 233 -4.94 5.57 19.49
N ALA A 234 -3.83 6.19 19.07
CA ALA A 234 -3.06 7.11 19.90
C ALA A 234 -3.88 8.28 20.45
N GLU A 235 -4.79 8.85 19.64
CA GLU A 235 -5.70 9.92 20.08
C GLU A 235 -6.55 9.50 21.30
N ALA A 236 -7.06 8.29 21.32
CA ALA A 236 -7.87 7.78 22.42
C ALA A 236 -7.03 7.32 23.62
N ASN A 237 -5.76 6.93 23.40
CA ASN A 237 -4.92 6.25 24.39
C ASN A 237 -3.77 7.12 24.96
N GLY A 238 -3.72 8.41 24.63
CA GLY A 238 -2.69 9.32 25.11
C GLY A 238 -1.65 9.69 24.05
N TYR A 239 -2.06 10.46 23.06
CA TYR A 239 -1.26 10.88 21.91
C TYR A 239 0.14 11.37 22.27
N ALA A 240 0.27 12.25 23.29
CA ALA A 240 1.56 12.83 23.67
C ALA A 240 2.59 11.76 24.09
N ALA A 241 2.15 10.76 24.87
CA ALA A 241 3.04 9.70 25.33
C ALA A 241 3.50 8.80 24.16
N VAL A 242 2.60 8.47 23.22
CA VAL A 242 2.95 7.67 22.04
C VAL A 242 3.86 8.47 21.10
N PHE A 243 3.61 9.78 20.95
CA PHE A 243 4.47 10.66 20.15
C PHE A 243 5.90 10.74 20.71
N GLU A 244 6.06 10.94 22.02
CA GLU A 244 7.37 10.95 22.67
C GLU A 244 8.07 9.60 22.57
N MET A 245 7.35 8.49 22.77
CA MET A 245 7.92 7.14 22.61
C MET A 245 8.47 6.91 21.19
N LEU A 246 7.80 7.46 20.16
CA LEU A 246 8.18 7.28 18.76
C LEU A 246 9.35 8.20 18.35
N ASN A 247 9.52 9.36 19.00
CA ASN A 247 10.41 10.45 18.56
C ASN A 247 11.53 10.81 19.56
N GLY A 248 11.50 10.23 20.77
CA GLY A 248 12.43 10.51 21.87
C GLY A 248 13.78 9.80 21.82
#